data_2e80ef6c4d276ecbe40cb2fdb7525174
#
_entry.id   2e80ef6c4d276ecbe40cb2fdb7525174
#
_cell.length_a   1.000
_cell.length_b   1.000
_cell.length_c   1.000
_cell.angle_alpha   90.00
_cell.angle_beta   90.00
_cell.angle_gamma   90.00
#
_symmetry.space_group_name_H-M   'P 1'
#
loop_
_entity.id
_entity.type
_entity.pdbx_description
1 polymer ?
#
loop_
_entity_poly.entity_id
_entity_poly.type
_entity_poly.pdbx_seq_one_letter_code
_entity_poly.pdbx_strand_id
1 'polypeptide(L)'
;MKHIPIAILCVLMTLTASAQQRIHAFFTSGVTFSQIEGDELKGFKQIGYTGGVGALVSLSENNRWGMSLEALFSQRGARSTSDTRYYLYYFNVRSNYIEIPLLLHWQDRHGGMLFGAGVSYGRLVRQPHGEIGFSPTFFVPDTTDKTFLPNDFMVVADARFTIWRGLQLNIRWQYSLIAVKRDWTFRYFDGYESDSEGNQVERWATKTNDCYNNSIALRLIWQF
;
A
#
# COMPACT_ATOMS: atom_id res chain seq x y z
N MET A 1 7.16 -32.84 -28.77
CA MET A 1 6.87 -31.91 -27.66
C MET A 1 6.69 -30.42 -28.07
N LYS A 2 6.79 -30.06 -29.36
CA LYS A 2 6.69 -28.65 -29.85
C LYS A 2 5.25 -28.11 -30.02
N HIS A 3 4.21 -28.96 -29.91
CA HIS A 3 2.82 -28.57 -30.17
C HIS A 3 1.97 -28.34 -28.92
N ILE A 4 2.51 -28.66 -27.72
CA ILE A 4 1.80 -28.45 -26.44
C ILE A 4 1.48 -26.98 -26.18
N PRO A 5 2.41 -26.00 -26.41
CA PRO A 5 2.08 -24.59 -26.16
C PRO A 5 1.02 -24.03 -27.13
N ILE A 6 0.97 -24.55 -28.37
CA ILE A 6 -0.03 -24.13 -29.37
C ILE A 6 -1.41 -24.68 -28.97
N ALA A 7 -1.49 -25.92 -28.51
CA ALA A 7 -2.75 -26.52 -28.04
C ALA A 7 -3.30 -25.78 -26.80
N ILE A 8 -2.42 -25.42 -25.86
CA ILE A 8 -2.77 -24.62 -24.67
C ILE A 8 -3.27 -23.23 -25.09
N LEU A 9 -2.60 -22.59 -26.05
CA LEU A 9 -2.98 -21.28 -26.58
C LEU A 9 -4.36 -21.34 -27.28
N CYS A 10 -4.61 -22.40 -28.06
CA CYS A 10 -5.90 -22.61 -28.72
C CYS A 10 -7.02 -22.88 -27.71
N VAL A 11 -6.78 -23.65 -26.66
CA VAL A 11 -7.76 -23.88 -25.59
C VAL A 11 -8.04 -22.59 -24.82
N LEU A 12 -7.01 -21.77 -24.55
CA LEU A 12 -7.19 -20.44 -23.93
C LEU A 12 -8.02 -19.51 -24.84
N MET A 13 -7.81 -19.54 -26.16
CA MET A 13 -8.59 -18.73 -27.11
C MET A 13 -10.05 -19.17 -27.25
N THR A 14 -10.36 -20.47 -27.11
CA THR A 14 -11.75 -20.96 -27.19
C THR A 14 -12.56 -20.64 -25.94
N LEU A 15 -11.90 -20.52 -24.78
CA LEU A 15 -12.54 -20.07 -23.52
C LEU A 15 -12.95 -18.59 -23.55
N THR A 16 -12.35 -17.77 -24.42
CA THR A 16 -12.64 -16.33 -24.49
C THR A 16 -13.96 -16.01 -25.19
N ALA A 17 -14.46 -16.85 -26.08
CA ALA A 17 -15.68 -16.57 -26.85
C ALA A 17 -16.96 -16.54 -25.99
N SER A 18 -17.04 -17.33 -24.95
CA SER A 18 -18.17 -17.31 -23.99
C SER A 18 -17.96 -16.37 -22.80
N ALA A 19 -16.74 -15.92 -22.57
CA ALA A 19 -16.36 -15.04 -21.47
C ALA A 19 -16.56 -13.55 -21.79
N GLN A 20 -16.71 -13.20 -23.06
CA GLN A 20 -16.66 -11.80 -23.53
C GLN A 20 -17.80 -10.91 -22.98
N GLN A 21 -18.91 -11.49 -22.53
CA GLN A 21 -20.00 -10.74 -21.89
C GLN A 21 -19.83 -10.57 -20.36
N ARG A 22 -18.81 -11.19 -19.77
CA ARG A 22 -18.60 -11.22 -18.31
C ARG A 22 -17.32 -10.55 -17.84
N ILE A 23 -16.47 -10.16 -18.78
CA ILE A 23 -15.17 -9.54 -18.46
C ILE A 23 -15.24 -8.06 -18.81
N HIS A 24 -14.97 -7.24 -17.82
CA HIS A 24 -14.90 -5.78 -17.95
C HIS A 24 -13.48 -5.32 -17.65
N ALA A 25 -12.80 -4.82 -18.66
CA ALA A 25 -11.50 -4.17 -18.47
C ALA A 25 -11.70 -2.74 -17.95
N PHE A 26 -10.73 -2.25 -17.20
CA PHE A 26 -10.77 -0.90 -16.66
C PHE A 26 -9.38 -0.30 -16.48
N PHE A 27 -9.32 1.03 -16.53
CA PHE A 27 -8.21 1.82 -16.05
C PHE A 27 -8.51 2.39 -14.67
N THR A 28 -7.49 2.59 -13.88
CA THR A 28 -7.60 3.27 -12.59
C THR A 28 -6.46 4.25 -12.39
N SER A 29 -6.78 5.39 -11.78
CA SER A 29 -5.79 6.40 -11.41
C SER A 29 -6.29 7.14 -10.17
N GLY A 30 -5.37 7.57 -9.29
CA GLY A 30 -5.75 8.28 -8.09
C GLY A 30 -4.59 8.63 -7.19
N VAL A 31 -4.94 9.07 -5.99
CA VAL A 31 -4.00 9.46 -4.94
C VAL A 31 -4.02 8.45 -3.80
N THR A 32 -2.88 8.25 -3.17
CA THR A 32 -2.72 7.45 -1.97
C THR A 32 -2.35 8.34 -0.81
N PHE A 33 -2.92 8.06 0.35
CA PHE A 33 -2.54 8.60 1.65
C PHE A 33 -1.98 7.45 2.44
N SER A 34 -0.73 7.54 2.89
CA SER A 34 -0.06 6.42 3.53
C SER A 34 0.69 6.81 4.79
N GLN A 35 0.89 5.81 5.61
CA GLN A 35 1.76 5.81 6.78
C GLN A 35 2.50 4.48 6.86
N ILE A 36 3.60 4.45 7.59
CA ILE A 36 4.30 3.24 7.98
C ILE A 36 4.04 3.04 9.47
N GLU A 37 3.38 1.97 9.85
CA GLU A 37 3.20 1.63 11.26
C GLU A 37 4.48 1.02 11.83
N GLY A 38 4.82 1.40 13.05
CA GLY A 38 6.06 1.00 13.70
C GLY A 38 7.19 2.03 13.59
N ASP A 39 7.01 3.10 12.80
CA ASP A 39 7.96 4.21 12.67
C ASP A 39 7.78 5.35 13.69
N GLU A 40 6.85 5.16 14.66
CA GLU A 40 6.44 6.14 15.67
C GLU A 40 5.78 7.42 15.10
N LEU A 41 5.63 7.53 13.79
CA LEU A 41 4.90 8.62 13.15
C LEU A 41 3.43 8.27 13.01
N LYS A 42 2.54 9.20 13.35
CA LYS A 42 1.10 8.97 13.29
C LYS A 42 0.45 9.77 12.16
N GLY A 43 -0.46 9.09 11.47
CA GLY A 43 -1.36 9.68 10.48
C GLY A 43 -0.89 9.51 9.03
N PHE A 44 -1.85 9.46 8.13
CA PHE A 44 -1.70 9.28 6.69
C PHE A 44 -1.21 10.56 6.00
N LYS A 45 -0.02 11.02 6.36
CA LYS A 45 0.54 12.32 5.92
C LYS A 45 1.34 12.23 4.63
N GLN A 46 1.73 11.02 4.23
CA GLN A 46 2.43 10.82 2.97
C GLN A 46 1.43 10.71 1.84
N ILE A 47 1.51 11.65 0.91
CA ILE A 47 0.70 11.65 -0.30
C ILE A 47 1.53 11.04 -1.42
N GLY A 48 0.95 10.06 -2.10
CA GLY A 48 1.48 9.42 -3.28
C GLY A 48 0.43 9.35 -4.39
N TYR A 49 0.74 8.64 -5.47
CA TYR A 49 -0.23 8.33 -6.51
C TYR A 49 -0.30 6.83 -6.77
N THR A 50 -1.40 6.39 -7.35
CA THR A 50 -1.61 5.02 -7.81
C THR A 50 -2.29 5.03 -9.15
N GLY A 51 -1.97 4.06 -9.99
CA GLY A 51 -2.63 3.93 -11.29
C GLY A 51 -2.24 2.63 -11.98
N GLY A 52 -3.10 2.19 -12.88
CA GLY A 52 -2.87 0.96 -13.62
C GLY A 52 -4.11 0.46 -14.34
N VAL A 53 -4.13 -0.82 -14.59
CA VAL A 53 -5.16 -1.52 -15.35
C VAL A 53 -5.70 -2.71 -14.57
N GLY A 54 -6.90 -3.13 -14.89
CA GLY A 54 -7.48 -4.33 -14.31
C GLY A 54 -8.59 -4.90 -15.14
N ALA A 55 -9.02 -6.09 -14.74
CA ALA A 55 -10.17 -6.77 -15.29
C ALA A 55 -11.08 -7.23 -14.14
N LEU A 56 -12.37 -7.03 -14.30
CA LEU A 56 -13.42 -7.53 -13.42
C LEU A 56 -14.19 -8.61 -14.16
N VAL A 57 -14.31 -9.79 -13.57
CA VAL A 57 -15.05 -10.91 -14.10
C VAL A 57 -16.27 -11.15 -13.23
N SER A 58 -17.47 -11.14 -13.84
CA SER A 58 -18.70 -11.52 -13.15
C SER A 58 -18.74 -13.04 -12.95
N LEU A 59 -18.83 -13.48 -11.69
CA LEU A 59 -18.87 -14.89 -11.31
C LEU A 59 -20.29 -15.46 -11.26
N SER A 60 -21.29 -14.59 -11.17
CA SER A 60 -22.69 -14.97 -11.00
C SER A 60 -23.52 -14.44 -12.17
N GLU A 61 -24.55 -15.18 -12.58
CA GLU A 61 -25.48 -14.78 -13.64
C GLU A 61 -26.25 -13.48 -13.33
N ASN A 62 -26.47 -13.21 -12.06
CA ASN A 62 -27.13 -11.98 -11.61
C ASN A 62 -26.13 -10.81 -11.37
N ASN A 63 -24.87 -10.96 -11.79
CA ASN A 63 -23.78 -9.98 -11.65
C ASN A 63 -23.54 -9.48 -10.21
N ARG A 64 -24.00 -10.24 -9.19
CA ARG A 64 -23.83 -9.84 -7.79
C ARG A 64 -22.45 -10.14 -7.23
N TRP A 65 -21.81 -11.15 -7.77
CA TRP A 65 -20.46 -11.54 -7.37
C TRP A 65 -19.52 -11.40 -8.55
N GLY A 66 -18.39 -10.80 -8.30
CA GLY A 66 -17.33 -10.64 -9.28
C GLY A 66 -15.96 -10.82 -8.64
N MET A 67 -14.96 -11.01 -9.46
CA MET A 67 -13.57 -11.09 -9.06
C MET A 67 -12.76 -10.14 -9.94
N SER A 68 -11.89 -9.33 -9.34
CA SER A 68 -10.97 -8.49 -10.11
C SER A 68 -9.53 -8.86 -9.86
N LEU A 69 -8.75 -8.76 -10.94
CA LEU A 69 -7.30 -8.81 -10.94
C LEU A 69 -6.81 -7.49 -11.51
N GLU A 70 -5.87 -6.85 -10.83
CA GLU A 70 -5.32 -5.55 -11.22
C GLU A 70 -3.79 -5.63 -11.35
N ALA A 71 -3.22 -4.75 -12.16
CA ALA A 71 -1.78 -4.49 -12.20
C ALA A 71 -1.59 -2.99 -12.00
N LEU A 72 -1.00 -2.62 -10.87
CA LEU A 72 -0.93 -1.24 -10.40
C LEU A 72 0.52 -0.81 -10.16
N PHE A 73 0.81 0.42 -10.46
CA PHE A 73 1.86 1.17 -9.81
C PHE A 73 1.27 1.90 -8.61
N SER A 74 1.96 1.85 -7.46
CA SER A 74 1.50 2.51 -6.24
C SER A 74 2.68 3.13 -5.49
N GLN A 75 2.50 4.36 -5.07
CA GLN A 75 3.48 5.12 -4.30
C GLN A 75 2.99 5.25 -2.86
N ARG A 76 3.80 4.83 -1.90
CA ARG A 76 3.51 4.83 -0.46
C ARG A 76 4.69 5.32 0.34
N GLY A 77 4.51 5.48 1.64
CA GLY A 77 5.59 5.85 2.55
C GLY A 77 5.12 6.48 3.83
N ALA A 78 6.01 7.23 4.45
CA ALA A 78 5.74 7.99 5.66
C ALA A 78 6.34 9.39 5.57
N ARG A 79 5.68 10.35 6.22
CA ARG A 79 6.15 11.73 6.32
C ARG A 79 5.91 12.26 7.73
N SER A 80 6.95 12.83 8.33
CA SER A 80 6.81 13.62 9.55
C SER A 80 6.35 15.04 9.21
N THR A 81 5.59 15.65 10.11
CA THR A 81 5.25 17.08 10.05
C THR A 81 5.91 17.75 11.23
N SER A 82 6.44 18.96 11.05
CA SER A 82 7.15 19.76 12.05
C SER A 82 6.33 20.13 13.30
N ASP A 83 5.06 19.77 13.34
CA ASP A 83 4.10 20.15 14.37
C ASP A 83 4.04 19.17 15.58
N THR A 84 4.91 18.19 15.62
CA THR A 84 4.96 17.27 16.74
C THR A 84 6.02 17.75 17.72
N ARG A 85 5.61 18.25 18.88
CA ARG A 85 6.43 18.85 19.95
C ARG A 85 7.63 18.00 20.44
N TYR A 86 7.76 16.79 19.96
CA TYR A 86 8.79 15.83 20.34
C TYR A 86 9.73 15.43 19.22
N TYR A 87 9.47 15.85 17.95
CA TYR A 87 10.26 15.39 16.81
C TYR A 87 10.78 16.59 16.02
N LEU A 88 12.03 16.88 16.22
CA LEU A 88 12.81 17.83 15.42
C LEU A 88 13.26 17.20 14.08
N TYR A 89 12.46 16.26 13.54
CA TYR A 89 12.76 15.55 12.31
C TYR A 89 11.89 15.99 11.16
N TYR A 90 12.55 16.22 10.07
CA TYR A 90 11.94 16.10 8.75
C TYR A 90 12.25 14.70 8.22
N PHE A 91 11.26 13.85 8.14
CA PHE A 91 11.36 12.53 7.58
C PHE A 91 10.34 12.42 6.44
N ASN A 92 10.83 12.10 5.23
CA ASN A 92 9.96 11.90 4.08
C ASN A 92 10.50 10.70 3.29
N VAL A 93 9.87 9.56 3.47
CA VAL A 93 10.21 8.32 2.76
C VAL A 93 9.14 8.00 1.75
N ARG A 94 9.54 7.75 0.52
CA ARG A 94 8.67 7.33 -0.58
C ARG A 94 9.13 6.01 -1.15
N SER A 95 8.24 5.04 -1.18
CA SER A 95 8.44 3.71 -1.73
C SER A 95 7.53 3.51 -2.94
N ASN A 96 8.07 2.98 -4.02
CA ASN A 96 7.34 2.69 -5.25
C ASN A 96 7.16 1.19 -5.39
N TYR A 97 5.92 0.76 -5.56
CA TYR A 97 5.54 -0.64 -5.70
C TYR A 97 4.86 -0.90 -7.04
N ILE A 98 5.11 -2.08 -7.61
CA ILE A 98 4.22 -2.71 -8.57
C ILE A 98 3.39 -3.71 -7.78
N GLU A 99 2.07 -3.65 -7.93
CA GLU A 99 1.11 -4.42 -7.14
C GLU A 99 0.20 -5.24 -8.04
N ILE A 100 -0.17 -6.41 -7.53
CA ILE A 100 -1.14 -7.31 -8.17
C ILE A 100 -2.23 -7.64 -7.14
N PRO A 101 -3.25 -6.79 -7.01
CA PRO A 101 -4.41 -7.07 -6.18
C PRO A 101 -5.35 -8.08 -6.82
N LEU A 102 -5.82 -9.03 -6.02
CA LEU A 102 -6.87 -9.98 -6.34
C LEU A 102 -8.00 -9.78 -5.33
N LEU A 103 -9.17 -9.36 -5.81
CA LEU A 103 -10.30 -9.05 -4.95
C LEU A 103 -11.56 -9.79 -5.38
N LEU A 104 -12.32 -10.26 -4.39
CA LEU A 104 -13.70 -10.70 -4.54
C LEU A 104 -14.61 -9.50 -4.28
N HIS A 105 -15.58 -9.28 -5.16
CA HIS A 105 -16.52 -8.17 -5.11
C HIS A 105 -17.95 -8.64 -4.94
N TRP A 106 -18.70 -7.87 -4.17
CA TRP A 106 -20.14 -7.99 -4.06
C TRP A 106 -20.80 -6.69 -4.51
N GLN A 107 -21.76 -6.82 -5.44
CA GLN A 107 -22.48 -5.69 -6.04
C GLN A 107 -23.88 -5.55 -5.43
N ASP A 108 -24.25 -4.31 -5.09
CA ASP A 108 -25.60 -4.00 -4.65
C ASP A 108 -26.63 -4.25 -5.76
N ARG A 109 -27.89 -4.50 -5.36
CA ARG A 109 -29.00 -4.79 -6.27
C ARG A 109 -29.27 -3.69 -7.29
N HIS A 110 -29.02 -2.44 -6.92
CA HIS A 110 -29.23 -1.28 -7.79
C HIS A 110 -28.02 -0.98 -8.69
N GLY A 111 -26.92 -1.74 -8.57
CA GLY A 111 -25.74 -1.59 -9.41
C GLY A 111 -24.90 -0.32 -9.16
N GLY A 112 -25.26 0.47 -8.15
CA GLY A 112 -24.58 1.72 -7.85
C GLY A 112 -23.31 1.56 -6.99
N MET A 113 -23.24 0.47 -6.22
CA MET A 113 -22.15 0.22 -5.28
C MET A 113 -21.57 -1.17 -5.47
N LEU A 114 -20.23 -1.25 -5.40
CA LEU A 114 -19.47 -2.48 -5.46
C LEU A 114 -18.49 -2.50 -4.28
N PHE A 115 -18.60 -3.50 -3.41
CA PHE A 115 -17.71 -3.70 -2.27
C PHE A 115 -16.76 -4.84 -2.57
N GLY A 116 -15.46 -4.65 -2.31
CA GLY A 116 -14.44 -5.63 -2.58
C GLY A 116 -13.58 -5.92 -1.36
N ALA A 117 -13.16 -7.17 -1.23
CA ALA A 117 -12.14 -7.57 -0.27
C ALA A 117 -11.23 -8.62 -0.90
N GLY A 118 -9.97 -8.63 -0.49
CA GLY A 118 -9.01 -9.58 -1.02
C GLY A 118 -7.60 -9.34 -0.54
N VAL A 119 -6.66 -9.79 -1.36
CA VAL A 119 -5.22 -9.70 -1.06
C VAL A 119 -4.48 -9.02 -2.20
N SER A 120 -3.34 -8.44 -1.89
CA SER A 120 -2.45 -7.86 -2.89
C SER A 120 -1.01 -8.28 -2.62
N TYR A 121 -0.31 -8.63 -3.68
CA TYR A 121 1.13 -8.77 -3.66
C TYR A 121 1.76 -7.51 -4.23
N GLY A 122 2.69 -6.91 -3.51
CA GLY A 122 3.46 -5.74 -3.91
C GLY A 122 4.96 -6.06 -4.02
N ARG A 123 5.58 -5.61 -5.09
CA ARG A 123 7.03 -5.66 -5.26
C ARG A 123 7.60 -4.26 -5.25
N LEU A 124 8.54 -4.00 -4.35
CA LEU A 124 9.27 -2.75 -4.28
C LEU A 124 10.15 -2.61 -5.53
N VAL A 125 9.93 -1.55 -6.31
CA VAL A 125 10.66 -1.29 -7.56
C VAL A 125 12.03 -0.68 -7.30
N ARG A 126 12.09 0.20 -6.29
CA ARG A 126 13.30 0.91 -5.92
C ARG A 126 13.30 1.14 -4.41
N GLN A 127 14.47 0.99 -3.79
CA GLN A 127 14.65 1.35 -2.38
C GLN A 127 14.21 2.80 -2.14
N PRO A 128 13.51 3.07 -1.04
CA PRO A 128 13.03 4.40 -0.76
C PRO A 128 14.17 5.42 -0.75
N HIS A 129 13.91 6.54 -1.37
CA HIS A 129 14.74 7.72 -1.23
C HIS A 129 14.02 8.63 -0.23
N GLY A 130 14.69 8.96 0.85
CA GLY A 130 14.14 9.85 1.85
C GLY A 130 15.13 10.96 2.16
N GLU A 131 14.64 12.17 2.33
CA GLU A 131 15.37 13.23 2.98
C GLU A 131 15.19 13.05 4.49
N ILE A 132 16.26 12.75 5.18
CA ILE A 132 16.30 12.73 6.64
C ILE A 132 17.02 14.01 7.05
N GLY A 133 16.26 15.03 7.45
CA GLY A 133 16.81 16.25 8.04
C GLY A 133 17.01 16.04 9.53
N PHE A 134 18.21 16.27 10.02
CA PHE A 134 18.53 16.19 11.44
C PHE A 134 18.35 17.54 12.12
N SER A 135 17.67 17.56 13.25
CA SER A 135 17.95 18.50 14.32
C SER A 135 18.75 17.77 15.40
N PRO A 136 19.84 18.33 15.89
CA PRO A 136 20.88 17.56 16.57
C PRO A 136 20.55 17.10 18.01
N THR A 137 19.32 17.27 18.51
CA THR A 137 19.12 17.22 19.95
C THR A 137 18.37 16.02 20.52
N PHE A 138 17.51 15.28 19.79
CA PHE A 138 16.64 14.33 20.53
C PHE A 138 16.38 12.96 19.92
N PHE A 139 16.80 12.65 18.71
CA PHE A 139 16.52 11.36 18.09
C PHE A 139 17.47 11.05 16.93
N VAL A 140 18.12 9.93 16.97
CA VAL A 140 18.98 9.43 15.89
C VAL A 140 18.42 8.09 15.43
N PRO A 141 17.92 7.98 14.18
CA PRO A 141 17.68 6.65 13.62
C PRO A 141 19.04 5.95 13.58
N ASP A 142 19.08 4.73 14.08
CA ASP A 142 20.24 3.89 13.84
C ASP A 142 20.29 3.61 12.34
N THR A 143 21.17 4.32 11.64
CA THR A 143 21.36 4.23 10.19
C THR A 143 22.10 2.97 9.77
N THR A 144 22.34 2.02 10.65
CA THR A 144 22.89 0.72 10.29
C THR A 144 21.87 -0.03 9.44
N ASP A 145 21.89 0.29 8.19
CA ASP A 145 21.62 -0.45 6.96
C ASP A 145 20.60 -1.58 7.01
N LYS A 146 19.35 -1.26 7.41
CA LYS A 146 18.26 -2.18 7.14
C LYS A 146 17.43 -1.64 5.99
N THR A 147 17.70 -2.13 4.81
CA THR A 147 16.94 -1.91 3.57
C THR A 147 15.48 -2.36 3.73
N PHE A 148 14.57 -1.66 3.09
CA PHE A 148 13.20 -2.11 2.99
C PHE A 148 13.12 -3.46 2.27
N LEU A 149 12.29 -4.36 2.75
CA LEU A 149 12.07 -5.66 2.16
C LEU A 149 11.39 -5.50 0.79
N PRO A 150 11.79 -6.31 -0.19
CA PRO A 150 11.33 -6.13 -1.56
C PRO A 150 9.88 -6.57 -1.79
N ASN A 151 9.34 -7.40 -0.91
CA ASN A 151 8.00 -7.98 -1.05
C ASN A 151 7.09 -7.44 0.03
N ASP A 152 5.83 -7.17 -0.35
CA ASP A 152 4.77 -6.76 0.54
C ASP A 152 3.51 -7.57 0.24
N PHE A 153 2.95 -8.24 1.24
CA PHE A 153 1.67 -8.93 1.16
C PHE A 153 0.64 -8.17 1.98
N MET A 154 -0.47 -7.83 1.35
CA MET A 154 -1.45 -6.93 1.95
C MET A 154 -2.84 -7.53 1.92
N VAL A 155 -3.61 -7.21 2.94
CA VAL A 155 -5.06 -7.30 2.89
C VAL A 155 -5.61 -6.02 2.27
N VAL A 156 -6.66 -6.16 1.48
CA VAL A 156 -7.29 -5.06 0.73
C VAL A 156 -8.79 -5.08 0.97
N ALA A 157 -9.34 -3.91 1.24
CA ALA A 157 -10.78 -3.67 1.22
C ALA A 157 -11.06 -2.46 0.34
N ASP A 158 -12.06 -2.54 -0.54
CA ASP A 158 -12.45 -1.42 -1.37
C ASP A 158 -13.96 -1.25 -1.51
N ALA A 159 -14.35 -0.03 -1.84
CA ALA A 159 -15.70 0.34 -2.20
C ALA A 159 -15.64 1.18 -3.48
N ARG A 160 -16.49 0.84 -4.46
CA ARG A 160 -16.65 1.55 -5.72
C ARG A 160 -18.05 2.11 -5.83
N PHE A 161 -18.15 3.34 -6.26
CA PHE A 161 -19.42 4.06 -6.46
C PHE A 161 -19.51 4.49 -7.91
N THR A 162 -20.53 4.04 -8.62
CA THR A 162 -20.78 4.45 -10.01
C THR A 162 -21.25 5.91 -10.02
N ILE A 163 -20.46 6.79 -10.66
CA ILE A 163 -20.79 8.21 -10.83
C ILE A 163 -21.54 8.44 -12.12
N TRP A 164 -21.04 7.84 -13.19
CA TRP A 164 -21.58 7.95 -14.54
C TRP A 164 -21.20 6.70 -15.35
N ARG A 165 -21.76 6.55 -16.56
CA ARG A 165 -21.51 5.40 -17.46
C ARG A 165 -20.02 5.03 -17.50
N GLY A 166 -19.66 3.90 -16.93
CA GLY A 166 -18.27 3.40 -16.89
C GLY A 166 -17.34 4.13 -15.92
N LEU A 167 -17.70 5.31 -15.38
CA LEU A 167 -16.88 6.06 -14.43
C LEU A 167 -17.30 5.74 -13.00
N GLN A 168 -16.35 5.29 -12.20
CA GLN A 168 -16.55 4.95 -10.79
C GLN A 168 -15.55 5.70 -9.91
N LEU A 169 -16.00 6.13 -8.74
CA LEU A 169 -15.15 6.55 -7.64
C LEU A 169 -14.84 5.33 -6.79
N ASN A 170 -13.59 5.15 -6.41
CA ASN A 170 -13.16 4.05 -5.57
C ASN A 170 -12.40 4.56 -4.36
N ILE A 171 -12.75 4.05 -3.20
CA ILE A 171 -12.01 4.19 -1.95
C ILE A 171 -11.45 2.83 -1.60
N ARG A 172 -10.14 2.72 -1.40
CA ARG A 172 -9.44 1.47 -1.07
C ARG A 172 -8.60 1.65 0.16
N TRP A 173 -8.69 0.72 1.07
CA TRP A 173 -7.78 0.56 2.20
C TRP A 173 -6.90 -0.68 1.99
N GLN A 174 -5.62 -0.56 2.36
CA GLN A 174 -4.65 -1.65 2.26
C GLN A 174 -3.74 -1.64 3.48
N TYR A 175 -3.45 -2.85 3.98
CA TYR A 175 -2.59 -3.05 5.15
C TYR A 175 -1.63 -4.22 4.93
N SER A 176 -0.35 -4.02 5.22
CA SER A 176 0.68 -5.06 5.12
C SER A 176 0.49 -6.15 6.17
N LEU A 177 0.50 -7.40 5.74
CA LEU A 177 0.47 -8.58 6.61
C LEU A 177 1.88 -9.02 7.03
N ILE A 178 2.89 -8.59 6.29
CA ILE A 178 4.30 -8.85 6.58
C ILE A 178 5.04 -7.54 6.77
N ALA A 179 6.08 -7.57 7.59
CA ALA A 179 6.91 -6.39 7.80
C ALA A 179 7.59 -5.96 6.48
N VAL A 180 7.48 -4.68 6.13
CA VAL A 180 8.20 -4.07 5.00
C VAL A 180 9.59 -3.59 5.41
N LYS A 181 9.83 -3.44 6.71
CA LYS A 181 11.15 -3.22 7.31
C LYS A 181 11.15 -3.87 8.68
N ARG A 182 12.17 -4.65 8.99
CA ARG A 182 12.31 -5.34 10.28
C ARG A 182 13.30 -4.64 11.18
N ASP A 183 13.10 -4.82 12.49
CA ASP A 183 14.00 -4.35 13.54
C ASP A 183 14.42 -2.88 13.33
N TRP A 184 13.50 -2.01 12.96
CA TRP A 184 13.81 -0.60 12.87
C TRP A 184 14.02 -0.04 14.27
N THR A 185 15.22 0.39 14.54
CA THR A 185 15.65 0.84 15.87
C THR A 185 15.65 2.35 15.96
N PHE A 186 15.02 2.85 16.99
CA PHE A 186 14.95 4.27 17.32
C PHE A 186 15.61 4.50 18.67
N ARG A 187 16.41 5.55 18.77
CA ARG A 187 16.90 6.07 20.04
C ARG A 187 16.12 7.33 20.38
N TYR A 188 15.60 7.44 21.57
CA TYR A 188 14.91 8.63 22.04
C TYR A 188 15.42 9.06 23.40
N PHE A 189 15.34 10.35 23.65
CA PHE A 189 15.72 10.92 24.93
C PHE A 189 14.70 10.53 26.01
N ASP A 190 15.16 9.86 27.06
CA ASP A 190 14.32 9.34 28.16
C ASP A 190 14.54 10.10 29.48
N GLY A 191 15.19 11.24 29.44
CA GLY A 191 15.43 12.10 30.59
C GLY A 191 16.92 12.21 30.97
N TYR A 192 17.15 12.67 32.19
CA TYR A 192 18.49 12.76 32.78
C TYR A 192 18.65 11.74 33.91
N GLU A 193 19.82 11.18 34.01
CA GLU A 193 20.24 10.31 35.10
C GLU A 193 21.46 10.92 35.77
N SER A 194 21.56 10.81 37.11
CA SER A 194 22.75 11.29 37.82
C SER A 194 23.84 10.22 37.78
N ASP A 195 25.03 10.62 37.32
CA ASP A 195 26.20 9.75 37.39
C ASP A 195 26.69 9.58 38.85
N SER A 196 27.76 8.78 39.05
CA SER A 196 28.35 8.52 40.36
C SER A 196 28.99 9.77 40.99
N GLU A 197 29.18 10.85 40.24
CA GLU A 197 29.74 12.12 40.69
C GLU A 197 28.66 13.20 40.90
N GLY A 198 27.35 12.83 40.70
CA GLY A 198 26.21 13.72 40.85
C GLY A 198 25.94 14.64 39.68
N ASN A 199 26.61 14.46 38.52
CA ASN A 199 26.35 15.20 37.33
C ASN A 199 25.13 14.62 36.60
N GLN A 200 24.34 15.48 35.96
CA GLN A 200 23.21 15.05 35.12
C GLN A 200 23.69 14.61 33.74
N VAL A 201 23.51 13.34 33.42
CA VAL A 201 23.86 12.74 32.13
C VAL A 201 22.56 12.42 31.37
N GLU A 202 22.56 12.66 30.06
CA GLU A 202 21.42 12.34 29.21
C GLU A 202 21.19 10.82 29.14
N ARG A 203 19.99 10.38 29.49
CA ARG A 203 19.57 8.99 29.33
C ARG A 203 18.85 8.80 28.00
N TRP A 204 19.35 7.86 27.22
CA TRP A 204 18.78 7.49 25.93
C TRP A 204 18.21 6.08 25.97
N ALA A 205 16.95 5.95 25.62
CA ALA A 205 16.31 4.66 25.46
C ALA A 205 16.27 4.25 23.99
N THR A 206 16.21 2.95 23.74
CA THR A 206 16.17 2.36 22.41
C THR A 206 14.89 1.56 22.27
N LYS A 207 14.16 1.76 21.16
CA LYS A 207 12.97 1.00 20.80
C LYS A 207 13.16 0.39 19.42
N THR A 208 12.85 -0.88 19.29
CA THR A 208 12.95 -1.61 18.02
C THR A 208 11.56 -2.11 17.63
N ASN A 209 11.12 -1.79 16.42
CA ASN A 209 9.81 -2.18 15.88
C ASN A 209 9.95 -2.75 14.48
N ASP A 210 9.05 -3.66 14.14
CA ASP A 210 8.78 -4.03 12.75
C ASP A 210 7.81 -3.02 12.13
N CYS A 211 8.02 -2.70 10.86
CA CYS A 211 7.25 -1.70 10.15
C CYS A 211 6.34 -2.30 9.09
N TYR A 212 5.12 -1.76 9.00
CA TYR A 212 4.07 -2.21 8.09
C TYR A 212 3.50 -1.04 7.30
N ASN A 213 3.24 -1.24 6.01
CA ASN A 213 2.52 -0.23 5.23
C ASN A 213 1.03 -0.22 5.60
N ASN A 214 0.49 0.98 5.74
CA ASN A 214 -0.94 1.23 5.87
C ASN A 214 -1.32 2.37 4.94
N SER A 215 -2.29 2.18 4.06
CA SER A 215 -2.65 3.18 3.06
C SER A 215 -4.14 3.22 2.76
N ILE A 216 -4.60 4.43 2.43
CA ILE A 216 -5.92 4.70 1.89
C ILE A 216 -5.73 5.33 0.51
N ALA A 217 -6.41 4.83 -0.50
CA ALA A 217 -6.38 5.40 -1.84
C ALA A 217 -7.77 5.89 -2.25
N LEU A 218 -7.80 7.07 -2.88
CA LEU A 218 -8.96 7.61 -3.57
C LEU A 218 -8.67 7.59 -5.07
N ARG A 219 -9.46 6.83 -5.83
CA ARG A 219 -9.18 6.55 -7.23
C ARG A 219 -10.41 6.76 -8.10
N LEU A 220 -10.18 7.10 -9.34
CA LEU A 220 -11.16 7.02 -10.42
C LEU A 220 -10.90 5.76 -11.23
N ILE A 221 -11.96 5.05 -11.57
CA ILE A 221 -11.95 3.86 -12.40
C ILE A 221 -12.80 4.14 -13.63
N TRP A 222 -12.24 3.88 -14.80
CA TRP A 222 -12.96 3.90 -16.05
C TRP A 222 -13.07 2.48 -16.60
N GLN A 223 -14.29 1.97 -16.66
CA GLN A 223 -14.63 0.61 -17.09
C GLN A 223 -15.18 0.62 -18.53
N PHE A 224 -14.74 -0.35 -19.33
CA PHE A 224 -15.17 -0.56 -20.70
C PHE A 224 -16.16 -1.70 -20.84
#